data_b603d81a193315dca5b1a5a4c0aa8773
#
_entry.id   b603d81a193315dca5b1a5a4c0aa8773
#
_cell.length_a   1.000
_cell.length_b   1.000
_cell.length_c   1.000
_cell.angle_alpha   90.00
_cell.angle_beta   90.00
_cell.angle_gamma   90.00
#
_symmetry.space_group_name_H-M   'P 1'
#
loop_
_entity.id
_entity.type
_entity.pdbx_description
1 polymer ?
#
loop_
_entity_poly.entity_id
_entity_poly.type
_entity_poly.pdbx_seq_one_letter_code
_entity_poly.pdbx_strand_id
1 'polypeptide(L)' 'MHRHHDKPRHMTGRRFRQQAGCHAGEVVRVVGLAPHFDGYWLVEAECGKRWAMRERVLRARLRHSG' A
#
# COMPACT_ATOMS: atom_id res chain seq x y z
N MET A 1 -0.07 -22.50 15.60
CA MET A 1 -0.23 -21.94 15.24
C MET A 1 -0.03 -20.94 14.74
N HIS A 2 0.25 -20.32 14.33
CA HIS A 2 0.40 -19.48 13.91
C HIS A 2 0.10 -18.66 13.11
N ARG A 3 -0.22 -18.38 12.75
CA ARG A 3 -0.89 -17.79 12.00
C ARG A 3 -0.81 -16.39 12.03
N HIS A 4 -0.61 -15.79 12.85
CA HIS A 4 -0.45 -14.43 12.99
C HIS A 4 0.63 -13.86 12.14
N HIS A 5 1.43 -14.64 11.63
CA HIS A 5 2.45 -14.14 10.77
C HIS A 5 1.93 -13.64 9.48
N ASP A 6 0.70 -13.94 9.19
CA ASP A 6 0.14 -13.58 7.90
C ASP A 6 -0.34 -12.16 7.82
N LYS A 7 -0.29 -11.44 8.91
CA LYS A 7 -0.79 -10.09 8.90
C LYS A 7 -0.23 -9.20 7.82
N PRO A 8 1.08 -9.17 7.57
CA PRO A 8 1.62 -8.30 6.54
C PRO A 8 1.07 -8.60 5.16
N ARG A 9 0.68 -9.83 4.94
CA ARG A 9 0.19 -10.21 3.63
C ARG A 9 -1.18 -9.71 3.33
N HIS A 10 -1.92 -9.28 4.33
CA HIS A 10 -3.28 -8.83 4.13
C HIS A 10 -3.38 -7.64 3.21
N MET A 11 -2.33 -6.85 3.11
CA MET A 11 -2.38 -5.67 2.29
C MET A 11 -1.72 -5.86 0.94
N THR A 12 -0.88 -6.86 0.78
CA THR A 12 -0.22 -7.10 -0.50
C THR A 12 -1.25 -7.41 -1.58
N GLY A 13 -1.15 -6.72 -2.70
CA GLY A 13 -2.06 -6.92 -3.81
C GLY A 13 -3.31 -6.07 -3.75
N ARG A 14 -3.58 -5.43 -2.62
CA ARG A 14 -4.74 -4.57 -2.51
C ARG A 14 -4.47 -3.25 -3.23
N ARG A 15 -5.53 -2.57 -3.63
CA ARG A 15 -5.42 -1.36 -4.43
C ARG A 15 -6.28 -0.26 -3.86
N PHE A 16 -5.89 0.96 -4.14
CA PHE A 16 -6.69 2.12 -3.78
C PHE A 16 -6.47 3.19 -4.85
N ARG A 17 -7.38 4.14 -4.95
CA ARG A 17 -7.26 5.23 -5.90
C ARG A 17 -6.65 6.43 -5.20
N GLN A 18 -5.59 6.95 -5.79
CA GLN A 18 -4.92 8.12 -5.24
C GLN A 18 -5.83 9.34 -5.41
N GLN A 19 -6.00 10.13 -4.35
CA GLN A 19 -6.97 11.20 -4.38
C GLN A 19 -6.36 12.57 -4.60
N ALA A 20 -5.07 12.71 -4.38
CA ALA A 20 -4.42 14.00 -4.49
C ALA A 20 -3.00 13.81 -4.98
N GLY A 21 -2.38 14.91 -5.38
CA GLY A 21 -1.00 14.89 -5.84
C GLY A 21 -0.91 14.63 -7.33
N CYS A 22 0.30 14.44 -7.80
CA CYS A 22 0.53 14.28 -9.23
C CYS A 22 0.05 12.94 -9.77
N HIS A 23 -0.29 12.01 -8.90
CA HIS A 23 -0.83 10.72 -9.32
C HIS A 23 -2.32 10.60 -9.01
N ALA A 24 -2.99 11.73 -8.84
CA ALA A 24 -4.41 11.72 -8.52
C ALA A 24 -5.19 11.00 -9.62
N GLY A 25 -6.13 10.17 -9.21
CA GLY A 25 -6.95 9.40 -10.14
C GLY A 25 -6.36 8.07 -10.53
N GLU A 26 -5.09 7.84 -10.26
CA GLU A 26 -4.46 6.56 -10.60
C GLU A 26 -4.75 5.51 -9.53
N VAL A 27 -4.84 4.27 -9.98
CA VAL A 27 -4.96 3.15 -9.05
C VAL A 27 -3.56 2.79 -8.59
N VAL A 28 -3.41 2.64 -7.28
CA VAL A 28 -2.14 2.31 -6.66
C VAL A 28 -2.27 0.94 -6.03
N ARG A 29 -1.30 0.08 -6.28
CA ARG A 29 -1.31 -1.29 -5.79
C ARG A 29 -0.23 -1.48 -4.74
N VAL A 30 -0.55 -2.23 -3.70
CA VAL A 30 0.41 -2.57 -2.67
C VAL A 30 1.27 -3.72 -3.17
N VAL A 31 2.57 -3.48 -3.27
CA VAL A 31 3.51 -4.48 -3.76
C VAL A 31 3.94 -5.41 -2.64
N GLY A 32 4.26 -4.85 -1.47
CA GLY A 32 4.70 -5.64 -0.34
C GLY A 32 5.34 -4.74 0.70
N LEU A 33 6.00 -5.36 1.65
CA LEU A 33 6.70 -4.59 2.67
C LEU A 33 7.91 -3.90 2.05
N ALA A 34 8.15 -2.66 2.47
CA ALA A 34 9.32 -1.93 2.00
C ALA A 34 10.56 -2.55 2.65
N PRO A 35 11.52 -2.99 1.85
CA PRO A 35 12.64 -3.78 2.39
C PRO A 35 13.57 -3.03 3.33
N HIS A 36 13.62 -1.71 3.23
CA HIS A 36 14.58 -0.95 4.03
C HIS A 36 13.91 -0.01 5.03
N PHE A 37 12.60 -0.08 5.16
CA PHE A 37 11.88 0.87 6.02
C PHE A 37 10.85 0.11 6.85
N ASP A 38 11.19 -0.14 8.11
CA ASP A 38 10.26 -0.82 9.02
C ASP A 38 8.96 -0.05 9.13
N GLY A 39 7.86 -0.76 9.03
CA GLY A 39 6.55 -0.14 9.16
C GLY A 39 6.07 0.57 7.93
N TYR A 40 6.78 0.40 6.81
CA TYR A 40 6.39 1.00 5.55
C TYR A 40 6.08 -0.09 4.53
N TRP A 41 5.24 0.27 3.58
CA TRP A 41 4.83 -0.63 2.52
C TRP A 41 5.17 -0.01 1.18
N LEU A 42 5.64 -0.85 0.28
CA LEU A 42 5.96 -0.41 -1.07
C LEU A 42 4.69 -0.45 -1.90
N VAL A 43 4.42 0.64 -2.59
CA VAL A 43 3.24 0.74 -3.46
C VAL A 43 3.68 1.16 -4.85
N GLU A 44 2.84 0.84 -5.84
CA GLU A 44 3.15 1.13 -7.23
C GLU A 44 1.92 1.69 -7.92
N ALA A 45 2.07 2.84 -8.58
CA ALA A 45 0.99 3.46 -9.33
C ALA A 45 0.92 2.88 -10.74
N GLU A 46 -0.17 3.17 -11.43
CA GLU A 46 -0.35 2.69 -12.80
C GLU A 46 0.76 3.15 -13.75
N CYS A 47 1.30 4.32 -13.49
CA CYS A 47 2.36 4.85 -14.34
C CYS A 47 3.71 4.20 -14.08
N GLY A 48 3.79 3.30 -13.10
CA GLY A 48 5.02 2.61 -12.79
C GLY A 48 5.84 3.21 -11.67
N LYS A 49 5.44 4.36 -11.17
CA LYS A 49 6.14 4.97 -10.05
C LYS A 49 5.90 4.19 -8.79
N ARG A 50 6.93 4.08 -7.96
CA ARG A 50 6.85 3.37 -6.69
C ARG A 50 7.29 4.28 -5.56
N TRP A 51 6.69 4.08 -4.39
CA TRP A 51 7.13 4.78 -3.19
C TRP A 51 6.71 3.99 -1.98
N ALA A 52 7.23 4.39 -0.81
CA ALA A 52 6.91 3.71 0.44
C ALA A 52 5.87 4.53 1.19
N MET A 53 4.91 3.84 1.78
CA MET A 53 3.88 4.48 2.58
C MET A 53 3.89 3.88 3.97
N ARG A 54 3.70 4.72 4.97
CA ARG A 54 3.58 4.25 6.34
C ARG A 54 2.32 3.41 6.46
N GLU A 55 2.42 2.33 7.21
CA GLU A 55 1.30 1.39 7.31
C GLU A 55 0.00 2.06 7.74
N ARG A 56 0.06 2.97 8.70
CA ARG A 56 -1.13 3.64 9.18
C ARG A 56 -1.83 4.41 8.07
N VAL A 57 -1.04 5.11 7.27
CA VAL A 57 -1.58 5.89 6.16
C VAL A 57 -2.17 4.95 5.11
N LEU A 58 -1.45 3.88 4.80
CA LEU A 58 -1.91 2.93 3.80
C LEU A 58 -3.22 2.27 4.23
N ARG A 59 -3.34 1.89 5.48
CA ARG A 59 -4.58 1.29 5.97
C ARG A 59 -5.76 2.24 5.82
N ALA A 60 -5.52 3.52 6.07
CA ALA A 60 -6.58 4.51 5.91
C ALA A 60 -7.00 4.63 4.46
N ARG A 61 -6.04 4.63 3.54
CA ARG A 61 -6.36 4.71 2.11
C ARG A 61 -7.17 3.51 1.65
N LEU A 62 -6.78 2.34 2.08
CA LEU A 62 -7.49 1.12 1.69
C LEU A 62 -8.91 1.11 2.24
N ARG A 63 -9.09 1.60 3.44
CA ARG A 63 -10.40 1.64 4.07
C ARG A 63 -11.35 2.57 3.33
N HIS A 64 -10.84 3.70 2.89
CA HIS A 64 -11.65 4.68 2.20
C HIS A 64 -11.93 4.31 0.75
N SER A 65 -11.11 3.45 0.18
CA SER A 65 -11.30 3.03 -1.19
C SER A 65 -12.34 1.94 -1.34
N GLY A 66 -12.60 1.28 -0.27
CA GLY A 66 -13.53 0.17 -0.28
C GLY A 66 -14.97 0.63 -0.37
#